data_ed77c010d318566c4678c4e02dd4d4ea
#
_entry.id   ed77c010d318566c4678c4e02dd4d4ea
#
_cell.length_a   1.000
_cell.length_b   1.000
_cell.length_c   1.000
_cell.angle_alpha   90.00
_cell.angle_beta   90.00
_cell.angle_gamma   90.00
#
_symmetry.space_group_name_H-M   'P 1'
#
loop_
_entity.id
_entity.type
_entity.pdbx_description
1 polymer ?
#
loop_
_entity_poly.entity_id
_entity_poly.type
_entity_poly.pdbx_seq_one_letter_code
_entity_poly.pdbx_strand_id
1 'polypeptide(L)'
;YKSDLLPIFKFSSPRKAKKSASMIFNKFLEYRERNDLIGMDMARKYLQLGFNLSSRFSKFSSGKRSHRLGNRDSEMVSSKNFFMQALKKVMKDEKYLNFINS
;
A
#
# COMPACT_ATOMS: atom_id res chain seq x y z
N TYR A 1 -11.41 -11.92 2.99
CA TYR A 1 -10.36 -11.02 2.49
C TYR A 1 -9.53 -10.42 3.62
N LYS A 2 -10.20 -10.06 4.71
CA LYS A 2 -9.50 -9.49 5.86
C LYS A 2 -8.50 -10.49 6.45
N SER A 3 -8.86 -11.74 6.53
CA SER A 3 -7.96 -12.76 7.06
C SER A 3 -6.76 -13.04 6.14
N ASP A 4 -6.90 -12.75 4.85
CA ASP A 4 -5.81 -12.90 3.89
C ASP A 4 -4.88 -11.69 3.87
N LEU A 5 -5.44 -10.50 4.03
CA LEU A 5 -4.71 -9.26 3.82
C LEU A 5 -4.18 -8.62 5.10
N LEU A 6 -4.94 -8.68 6.17
CA LEU A 6 -4.54 -8.03 7.41
C LEU A 6 -3.22 -8.57 7.97
N PRO A 7 -2.98 -9.90 8.00
CA PRO A 7 -1.72 -10.40 8.54
C PRO A 7 -0.49 -9.96 7.77
N ILE A 8 -0.62 -9.63 6.48
CA ILE A 8 0.52 -9.21 5.66
C ILE A 8 0.62 -7.69 5.56
N PHE A 9 -0.30 -6.96 6.17
CA PHE A 9 -0.30 -5.50 6.12
C PHE A 9 0.64 -4.94 7.19
N LYS A 10 1.82 -4.47 6.78
CA LYS A 10 2.84 -3.92 7.65
C LYS A 10 3.44 -2.67 7.02
N PHE A 11 3.71 -1.65 7.81
CA PHE A 11 4.28 -0.42 7.27
C PHE A 11 5.22 0.30 8.23
N SER A 12 5.61 -0.34 9.33
CA SER A 12 6.40 0.30 10.38
C SER A 12 7.85 0.60 9.99
N SER A 13 8.35 0.00 8.92
CA SER A 13 9.69 0.28 8.40
C SER A 13 9.68 0.10 6.89
N PRO A 14 10.66 0.68 6.17
CA PRO A 14 10.72 0.52 4.72
C PRO A 14 10.79 -0.94 4.29
N ARG A 15 11.56 -1.77 5.02
CA ARG A 15 11.66 -3.19 4.70
C ARG A 15 10.30 -3.87 4.81
N LYS A 16 9.59 -3.61 5.91
CA LYS A 16 8.27 -4.19 6.12
C LYS A 16 7.26 -3.68 5.12
N ALA A 17 7.32 -2.39 4.82
CA ALA A 17 6.41 -1.78 3.85
C ALA A 17 6.63 -2.34 2.45
N LYS A 18 7.89 -2.51 2.04
CA LYS A 18 8.22 -3.08 0.74
C LYS A 18 7.68 -4.48 0.61
N LYS A 19 7.93 -5.31 1.62
CA LYS A 19 7.45 -6.69 1.63
C LYS A 19 5.92 -6.72 1.62
N SER A 20 5.30 -5.89 2.45
CA SER A 20 3.85 -5.83 2.55
C SER A 20 3.22 -5.41 1.22
N ALA A 21 3.71 -4.33 0.62
CA ALA A 21 3.19 -3.87 -0.66
C ALA A 21 3.30 -4.95 -1.73
N SER A 22 4.43 -5.65 -1.76
CA SER A 22 4.65 -6.73 -2.71
C SER A 22 3.68 -7.89 -2.48
N MET A 23 3.51 -8.30 -1.23
CA MET A 23 2.61 -9.41 -0.89
C MET A 23 1.15 -9.07 -1.16
N ILE A 24 0.74 -7.83 -0.87
CA ILE A 24 -0.62 -7.40 -1.14
C ILE A 24 -0.86 -7.33 -2.64
N PHE A 25 0.11 -6.85 -3.40
CA PHE A 25 -0.01 -6.82 -4.85
C PHE A 25 -0.12 -8.23 -5.42
N ASN A 26 0.64 -9.19 -4.87
CA ASN A 26 0.53 -10.59 -5.29
C ASN A 26 -0.87 -11.13 -4.99
N LYS A 27 -1.46 -10.76 -3.87
CA LYS A 27 -2.84 -11.13 -3.57
C LYS A 27 -3.81 -10.52 -4.57
N PHE A 28 -3.57 -9.27 -4.97
CA PHE A 28 -4.36 -8.63 -6.01
C PHE A 28 -4.33 -9.47 -7.29
N LEU A 29 -3.15 -9.94 -7.68
CA LEU A 29 -3.02 -10.77 -8.87
C LEU A 29 -3.72 -12.12 -8.73
N GLU A 30 -3.67 -12.73 -7.54
CA GLU A 30 -4.40 -13.98 -7.28
C GLU A 30 -5.90 -13.78 -7.43
N TYR A 31 -6.42 -12.70 -6.85
CA TYR A 31 -7.85 -12.38 -6.97
C TYR A 31 -8.22 -12.12 -8.42
N ARG A 32 -7.33 -11.45 -9.14
CA ARG A 32 -7.52 -11.16 -10.56
C ARG A 32 -7.67 -12.46 -11.36
N GLU A 33 -6.81 -13.43 -11.10
CA GLU A 33 -6.86 -14.73 -11.76
C GLU A 33 -8.16 -15.46 -11.51
N ARG A 34 -8.73 -15.29 -10.34
CA ARG A 34 -9.99 -15.93 -9.95
C ARG A 34 -11.22 -15.13 -10.38
N ASN A 35 -11.03 -14.00 -11.04
CA ASN A 35 -12.10 -13.06 -11.36
C ASN A 35 -12.81 -12.56 -10.10
N ASP A 36 -12.09 -12.47 -8.98
CA ASP A 36 -12.62 -11.98 -7.72
C ASP A 36 -12.44 -10.48 -7.65
N LEU A 37 -13.39 -9.75 -8.23
CA LEU A 37 -13.30 -8.29 -8.32
C LEU A 37 -13.37 -7.61 -6.96
N ILE A 38 -14.12 -8.20 -6.04
CA ILE A 38 -14.21 -7.68 -4.66
C ILE A 38 -12.84 -7.83 -3.98
N GLY A 39 -12.19 -8.98 -4.14
CA GLY A 39 -10.86 -9.21 -3.60
C GLY A 39 -9.84 -8.23 -4.16
N MET A 40 -9.91 -7.98 -5.47
CA MET A 40 -9.04 -6.99 -6.10
C MET A 40 -9.21 -5.62 -5.45
N ASP A 41 -10.45 -5.20 -5.22
CA ASP A 41 -10.73 -3.90 -4.60
C ASP A 41 -10.28 -3.87 -3.14
N MET A 42 -10.42 -4.97 -2.41
CA MET A 42 -9.94 -5.04 -1.03
C MET A 42 -8.42 -4.92 -0.97
N ALA A 43 -7.70 -5.57 -1.87
CA ALA A 43 -6.25 -5.45 -1.93
C ALA A 43 -5.86 -4.00 -2.24
N ARG A 44 -6.55 -3.36 -3.18
CA ARG A 44 -6.33 -1.96 -3.50
C ARG A 44 -6.55 -1.08 -2.26
N LYS A 45 -7.60 -1.34 -1.49
CA LYS A 45 -7.88 -0.58 -0.28
C LYS A 45 -6.76 -0.68 0.75
N TYR A 46 -6.18 -1.87 0.92
CA TYR A 46 -5.06 -2.04 1.84
C TYR A 46 -3.81 -1.29 1.36
N LEU A 47 -3.56 -1.30 0.05
CA LEU A 47 -2.45 -0.51 -0.50
C LEU A 47 -2.68 0.98 -0.28
N GLN A 48 -3.91 1.44 -0.49
CA GLN A 48 -4.27 2.84 -0.25
C GLN A 48 -4.12 3.20 1.22
N LEU A 49 -4.53 2.31 2.12
CA LEU A 49 -4.40 2.53 3.55
C LEU A 49 -2.93 2.63 3.95
N GLY A 50 -2.08 1.74 3.41
CA GLY A 50 -0.64 1.78 3.67
C GLY A 50 -0.03 3.10 3.22
N PHE A 51 -0.42 3.56 2.03
CA PHE A 51 0.03 4.84 1.51
C PHE A 51 -0.40 5.99 2.42
N ASN A 52 -1.66 6.00 2.80
CA ASN A 52 -2.22 7.07 3.63
C ASN A 52 -1.56 7.13 5.01
N LEU A 53 -1.39 5.98 5.65
CA LEU A 53 -0.80 5.93 6.97
C LEU A 53 0.67 6.32 6.94
N SER A 54 1.43 5.81 5.97
CA SER A 54 2.83 6.18 5.83
C SER A 54 2.99 7.66 5.54
N SER A 55 2.13 8.21 4.69
CA SER A 55 2.15 9.62 4.36
C SER A 55 1.83 10.50 5.58
N ARG A 56 0.83 10.07 6.35
CA ARG A 56 0.43 10.79 7.56
C ARG A 56 1.56 10.83 8.59
N PHE A 57 2.20 9.69 8.85
CA PHE A 57 3.27 9.62 9.83
C PHE A 57 4.50 10.41 9.39
N SER A 58 4.83 10.36 8.12
CA SER A 58 5.93 11.13 7.57
C SER A 58 5.69 12.64 7.78
N LYS A 59 4.49 13.08 7.43
CA LYS A 59 4.09 14.47 7.55
C LYS A 59 4.13 14.94 9.00
N PHE A 60 3.62 14.11 9.89
CA PHE A 60 3.54 14.41 11.30
C PHE A 60 4.93 14.53 11.92
N SER A 61 5.80 13.62 11.58
CA SER A 61 7.17 13.65 12.08
C SER A 61 7.90 14.90 11.62
N SER A 62 7.80 15.24 10.36
CA SER A 62 8.44 16.44 9.80
C SER A 62 7.96 17.70 10.50
N GLY A 63 6.69 17.76 10.80
CA GLY A 63 6.10 18.94 11.43
C GLY A 63 6.59 19.16 12.85
N LYS A 64 7.11 18.12 13.48
CA LYS A 64 7.53 18.24 14.88
C LYS A 64 9.02 18.50 15.05
N ARG A 65 9.85 17.75 14.39
CA ARG A 65 11.29 17.83 14.62
C ARG A 65 12.09 17.44 13.42
N SER A 66 11.91 18.14 12.37
CA SER A 66 12.50 17.79 11.11
C SER A 66 13.99 17.50 11.17
N HIS A 67 14.76 18.35 11.85
CA HIS A 67 16.21 18.21 11.85
C HIS A 67 16.69 16.98 12.62
N ARG A 68 15.97 16.54 13.61
CA ARG A 68 16.36 15.39 14.41
C ARG A 68 15.81 14.08 13.87
N LEU A 69 14.74 14.15 13.14
CA LEU A 69 14.02 12.98 12.67
C LEU A 69 14.20 12.74 11.19
N GLY A 70 15.24 13.33 10.61
CA GLY A 70 15.49 13.18 9.17
C GLY A 70 15.48 11.75 8.70
N ASN A 71 16.17 10.84 9.42
CA ASN A 71 16.23 9.44 9.05
C ASN A 71 14.85 8.78 9.13
N ARG A 72 14.12 9.10 10.17
CA ARG A 72 12.79 8.55 10.36
C ARG A 72 11.83 9.06 9.30
N ASP A 73 11.93 10.33 8.96
CA ASP A 73 11.13 10.90 7.89
C ASP A 73 11.44 10.21 6.57
N SER A 74 12.72 9.97 6.29
CA SER A 74 13.14 9.26 5.08
C SER A 74 12.57 7.87 5.04
N GLU A 75 12.56 7.17 6.17
CA GLU A 75 12.00 5.83 6.25
C GLU A 75 10.51 5.84 5.93
N MET A 76 9.77 6.79 6.45
CA MET A 76 8.33 6.87 6.19
C MET A 76 8.05 7.26 4.75
N VAL A 77 8.87 8.13 4.16
CA VAL A 77 8.73 8.50 2.76
C VAL A 77 8.99 7.28 1.88
N SER A 78 9.99 6.47 2.22
CA SER A 78 10.27 5.23 1.48
C SER A 78 9.13 4.24 1.59
N SER A 79 8.56 4.08 2.78
CA SER A 79 7.41 3.22 3.00
C SER A 79 6.23 3.65 2.13
N LYS A 80 5.95 4.95 2.14
CA LYS A 80 4.88 5.53 1.34
C LYS A 80 5.10 5.22 -0.15
N ASN A 81 6.34 5.35 -0.61
CA ASN A 81 6.66 5.12 -2.02
C ASN A 81 6.43 3.68 -2.45
N PHE A 82 6.73 2.71 -1.59
CA PHE A 82 6.47 1.30 -1.91
C PHE A 82 4.98 1.05 -2.12
N PHE A 83 4.15 1.57 -1.23
CA PHE A 83 2.71 1.44 -1.38
C PHE A 83 2.21 2.19 -2.60
N MET A 84 2.74 3.38 -2.87
CA MET A 84 2.34 4.18 -4.02
C MET A 84 2.68 3.46 -5.34
N GLN A 85 3.84 2.84 -5.43
CA GLN A 85 4.23 2.11 -6.63
C GLN A 85 3.29 0.94 -6.90
N ALA A 86 2.98 0.18 -5.86
CA ALA A 86 2.05 -0.94 -5.99
C ALA A 86 0.66 -0.45 -6.38
N LEU A 87 0.21 0.64 -5.75
CA LEU A 87 -1.09 1.22 -6.03
C LEU A 87 -1.19 1.69 -7.48
N LYS A 88 -0.12 2.30 -8.00
CA LYS A 88 -0.09 2.73 -9.41
C LYS A 88 -0.26 1.54 -10.36
N LYS A 89 0.36 0.41 -10.04
CA LYS A 89 0.21 -0.80 -10.86
C LYS A 89 -1.25 -1.28 -10.86
N VAL A 90 -1.88 -1.25 -9.69
CA VAL A 90 -3.29 -1.64 -9.57
C VAL A 90 -4.16 -0.70 -10.38
N MET A 91 -3.92 0.60 -10.30
CA MET A 91 -4.74 1.59 -10.99
C MET A 91 -4.53 1.59 -12.50
N LYS A 92 -3.53 0.89 -13.00
CA LYS A 92 -3.31 0.71 -14.44
C LYS A 92 -3.88 -0.60 -14.96
N ASP A 93 -4.37 -1.46 -14.08
CA ASP A 93 -4.89 -2.76 -14.48
C ASP A 93 -6.25 -2.58 -15.15
N GLU A 94 -6.36 -3.04 -16.40
CA GLU A 94 -7.57 -2.87 -17.19
C GLU A 94 -8.78 -3.55 -16.59
N LYS A 95 -8.58 -4.75 -16.06
CA LYS A 95 -9.67 -5.52 -15.47
C LYS A 95 -10.24 -4.79 -14.25
N TYR A 96 -9.35 -4.25 -13.40
CA TYR A 96 -9.77 -3.49 -12.24
C TYR A 96 -10.46 -2.18 -12.65
N LEU A 97 -9.89 -1.46 -13.63
CA LEU A 97 -10.49 -0.21 -14.10
C LEU A 97 -11.87 -0.45 -14.70
N ASN A 98 -12.04 -1.53 -15.44
CA ASN A 98 -13.36 -1.86 -16.00
C ASN A 98 -14.37 -2.13 -14.89
N PHE A 99 -13.92 -2.77 -13.81
CA PHE A 99 -14.79 -3.05 -12.68
C PHE A 99 -15.25 -1.77 -11.98
N ILE A 100 -14.33 -0.84 -11.69
CA ILE A 100 -14.70 0.38 -10.97
C ILE A 100 -15.45 1.37 -11.84
N ASN A 101 -15.36 1.26 -13.16
CA ASN A 101 -16.07 2.15 -14.07
C ASN A 101 -17.39 1.58 -14.58
N SER A 102 -17.75 0.40 -14.18
CA SER A 102 -18.99 -0.25 -14.64
C SER A 102 -20.25 0.13 -13.83
#